data_1be35ef5f800e87b2ca13f55b802ee3b
#
_entry.id   1be35ef5f800e87b2ca13f55b802ee3b
#
_cell.length_a   1.000
_cell.length_b   1.000
_cell.length_c   1.000
_cell.angle_alpha   90.00
_cell.angle_beta   90.00
_cell.angle_gamma   90.00
#
_symmetry.space_group_name_H-M   'P 1'
#
loop_
_entity.id
_entity.type
_entity.pdbx_description
1 polymer ?
#
loop_
_entity_poly.entity_id
_entity_poly.type
_entity_poly.pdbx_seq_one_letter_code
_entity_poly.pdbx_strand_id
1 'polypeptide(L)'
;LQLKKIYNTIEEFVLVFLNKYLFSYYNIVQIISIILLFAISNILSKRYKNRFLKIIPEKFAVKAILDNLFKLIIYTLLLWIYILLSSVFEVPYYTVVIIANLLTAWVIINLLSELIKNKLISQTFSILIWTIAALHVVGLYDIVVNILNNISYTSGNIHISLLMVIKGALTLFIFFWIATKFSYFSEKKIKKVSSLTPSIKVLFTKLLKFFIYTAVILITISSLGIDLTALAVVGGAVGVGVGFGLQKVVSNFISGIIILLDKSVKPGDVIEIDDVYGEIKSISLRYISVLTLDGKEYIIPNEDLITKKVINWSYSDNLVRTSISVGVSYNSDVNKAMELLEEALQNIDRILKKPEPKIFLNEFDNSSVNLKIKFWIKDPENGISNIKSEINKNIWNLFNENDIVIPFPQQDIHFKSISHDVKEFFSKE
;
A
#
# COMPACT_ATOMS: atom_id res chain seq x y z
N LEU A 1 43.74 26.14 28.97
CA LEU A 1 42.82 27.12 29.59
C LEU A 1 41.41 26.52 29.84
N GLN A 2 40.84 25.79 28.90
CA GLN A 2 39.49 25.16 29.03
C GLN A 2 39.44 24.10 30.14
N LEU A 3 40.43 23.21 30.23
CA LEU A 3 40.48 22.17 31.28
C LEU A 3 40.57 22.77 32.68
N LYS A 4 41.29 23.87 32.88
CA LYS A 4 41.38 24.57 34.16
C LYS A 4 40.06 25.24 34.55
N LYS A 5 39.32 25.77 33.58
CA LYS A 5 37.98 26.35 33.81
C LYS A 5 36.96 25.28 34.19
N ILE A 6 37.03 24.12 33.53
CA ILE A 6 36.20 22.94 33.87
C ILE A 6 36.48 22.43 35.29
N TYR A 7 37.77 22.29 35.63
CA TYR A 7 38.16 21.86 36.96
C TYR A 7 37.64 22.81 38.07
N ASN A 8 37.81 24.11 37.89
CA ASN A 8 37.32 25.11 38.84
C ASN A 8 35.79 25.09 38.98
N THR A 9 35.06 24.90 37.88
CA THR A 9 33.58 24.79 37.91
C THR A 9 33.12 23.53 38.67
N ILE A 10 33.82 22.42 38.49
CA ILE A 10 33.52 21.17 39.20
C ILE A 10 33.85 21.32 40.69
N GLU A 11 35.00 21.93 41.02
CA GLU A 11 35.40 22.17 42.39
C GLU A 11 34.43 23.07 43.14
N GLU A 12 34.05 24.22 42.55
CA GLU A 12 33.01 25.09 43.13
C GLU A 12 31.68 24.36 43.32
N PHE A 13 31.24 23.61 42.33
CA PHE A 13 29.99 22.83 42.45
C PHE A 13 30.09 21.79 43.59
N VAL A 14 31.19 21.04 43.68
CA VAL A 14 31.39 20.04 44.72
C VAL A 14 31.40 20.70 46.11
N LEU A 15 32.09 21.83 46.27
CA LEU A 15 32.13 22.56 47.54
C LEU A 15 30.74 23.12 47.96
N VAL A 16 30.03 23.70 46.99
CA VAL A 16 28.66 24.19 47.25
C VAL A 16 27.70 23.05 47.56
N PHE A 17 27.82 21.92 46.83
CA PHE A 17 27.00 20.74 47.04
C PHE A 17 27.26 20.10 48.43
N LEU A 18 28.53 19.93 48.79
CA LEU A 18 28.91 19.38 50.08
C LEU A 18 28.44 20.26 51.25
N ASN A 19 28.64 21.57 51.18
CA ASN A 19 28.20 22.51 52.22
C ASN A 19 26.67 22.60 52.32
N LYS A 20 25.98 22.62 51.19
CA LYS A 20 24.53 22.77 51.15
C LYS A 20 23.79 21.47 51.54
N TYR A 21 24.32 20.31 51.18
CA TYR A 21 23.60 19.04 51.28
C TYR A 21 24.21 18.02 52.27
N LEU A 22 25.43 18.20 52.81
CA LEU A 22 26.03 17.26 53.79
C LEU A 22 26.28 17.84 55.19
N PHE A 23 26.74 19.07 55.29
CA PHE A 23 27.25 19.61 56.58
C PHE A 23 26.25 20.45 57.39
N SER A 24 24.99 20.58 56.99
CA SER A 24 23.96 21.21 57.81
C SER A 24 23.37 20.24 58.81
N TYR A 25 23.09 20.71 60.08
CA TYR A 25 22.46 19.90 61.10
C TYR A 25 21.21 19.17 60.64
N TYR A 26 20.35 19.84 59.85
CA TYR A 26 19.16 19.22 59.27
C TYR A 26 19.45 18.11 58.30
N ASN A 27 20.61 18.11 57.61
CA ASN A 27 20.98 17.07 56.66
C ASN A 27 21.47 15.82 57.36
N ILE A 28 22.13 15.96 58.52
CA ILE A 28 22.53 14.82 59.34
C ILE A 28 21.29 14.02 59.80
N VAL A 29 20.24 14.72 60.23
CA VAL A 29 18.94 14.08 60.58
C VAL A 29 18.33 13.37 59.41
N GLN A 30 18.35 13.98 58.21
CA GLN A 30 17.85 13.36 57.00
C GLN A 30 18.66 12.09 56.62
N ILE A 31 19.98 12.12 56.71
CA ILE A 31 20.84 10.96 56.45
C ILE A 31 20.53 9.80 57.40
N ILE A 32 20.38 10.10 58.72
CA ILE A 32 19.99 9.09 59.70
C ILE A 32 18.60 8.51 59.35
N SER A 33 17.63 9.37 58.97
CA SER A 33 16.30 8.93 58.55
C SER A 33 16.34 8.03 57.32
N ILE A 34 17.16 8.33 56.32
CA ILE A 34 17.40 7.50 55.12
C ILE A 34 17.88 6.11 55.49
N ILE A 35 18.89 6.02 56.40
CA ILE A 35 19.45 4.75 56.86
C ILE A 35 18.39 3.96 57.64
N LEU A 36 17.63 4.62 58.51
CA LEU A 36 16.58 4.00 59.29
C LEU A 36 15.43 3.48 58.40
N LEU A 37 14.98 4.24 57.43
CA LEU A 37 13.98 3.82 56.46
C LEU A 37 14.46 2.66 55.58
N PHE A 38 15.77 2.60 55.26
CA PHE A 38 16.37 1.45 54.58
C PHE A 38 16.31 0.19 55.45
N ALA A 39 16.61 0.29 56.74
CA ALA A 39 16.48 -0.82 57.67
C ALA A 39 15.04 -1.32 57.81
N ILE A 40 14.09 -0.38 57.96
CA ILE A 40 12.64 -0.66 57.99
C ILE A 40 12.20 -1.36 56.69
N SER A 41 12.62 -0.85 55.52
CA SER A 41 12.27 -1.46 54.23
C SER A 41 12.75 -2.90 54.13
N ASN A 42 13.91 -3.21 54.72
CA ASN A 42 14.48 -4.56 54.75
C ASN A 42 13.62 -5.52 55.56
N ILE A 43 13.14 -5.07 56.74
CA ILE A 43 12.26 -5.84 57.62
C ILE A 43 10.90 -6.07 56.93
N LEU A 44 10.29 -5.00 56.40
CA LEU A 44 9.01 -5.07 55.75
C LEU A 44 9.05 -5.94 54.49
N SER A 45 10.11 -5.82 53.69
CA SER A 45 10.23 -6.63 52.47
C SER A 45 10.34 -8.13 52.82
N LYS A 46 11.09 -8.51 53.82
CA LYS A 46 11.20 -9.92 54.30
C LYS A 46 9.83 -10.46 54.73
N ARG A 47 9.02 -9.63 55.42
CA ARG A 47 7.73 -10.04 56.00
C ARG A 47 6.62 -10.13 54.99
N TYR A 48 6.55 -9.19 54.04
CA TYR A 48 5.39 -9.02 53.13
C TYR A 48 5.64 -9.49 51.68
N LYS A 49 6.90 -9.68 51.25
CA LYS A 49 7.27 -10.10 49.90
C LYS A 49 6.45 -11.31 49.42
N ASN A 50 6.47 -12.39 50.19
CA ASN A 50 5.82 -13.66 49.82
C ASN A 50 4.28 -13.54 49.76
N ARG A 51 3.68 -12.68 50.59
CA ARG A 51 2.25 -12.42 50.54
C ARG A 51 1.85 -11.65 49.28
N PHE A 52 2.61 -10.61 48.96
CA PHE A 52 2.35 -9.78 47.79
C PHE A 52 2.55 -10.56 46.48
N LEU A 53 3.62 -11.34 46.35
CA LEU A 53 3.90 -12.11 45.13
C LEU A 53 2.91 -13.28 44.92
N LYS A 54 2.18 -13.72 45.93
CA LYS A 54 1.11 -14.72 45.78
C LYS A 54 -0.14 -14.14 45.06
N ILE A 55 -0.37 -12.85 45.13
CA ILE A 55 -1.51 -12.15 44.49
C ILE A 55 -1.28 -12.00 43.00
N ILE A 56 -0.02 -12.04 42.52
CA ILE A 56 0.33 -11.82 41.12
C ILE A 56 0.31 -13.16 40.37
N PRO A 57 -0.47 -13.29 39.26
CA PRO A 57 -0.53 -14.50 38.48
C PRO A 57 0.83 -14.90 37.91
N GLU A 58 1.13 -16.21 37.91
CA GLU A 58 2.44 -16.74 37.44
C GLU A 58 2.78 -16.49 35.98
N LYS A 59 1.75 -16.22 35.15
CA LYS A 59 1.92 -15.93 33.72
C LYS A 59 2.56 -14.57 33.41
N PHE A 60 2.73 -13.70 34.37
CA PHE A 60 3.35 -12.40 34.16
C PHE A 60 4.86 -12.49 34.38
N ALA A 61 5.64 -12.21 33.32
CA ALA A 61 7.10 -12.01 33.40
C ALA A 61 7.48 -10.95 34.46
N VAL A 62 6.56 -10.06 34.79
CA VAL A 62 6.64 -9.02 35.82
C VAL A 62 6.85 -9.59 37.23
N LYS A 63 6.43 -10.83 37.53
CA LYS A 63 6.59 -11.42 38.89
C LYS A 63 8.05 -11.57 39.31
N ALA A 64 8.90 -12.05 38.39
CA ALA A 64 10.34 -12.20 38.67
C ALA A 64 11.04 -10.85 38.89
N ILE A 65 10.60 -9.82 38.14
CA ILE A 65 11.12 -8.46 38.24
C ILE A 65 10.72 -7.84 39.56
N LEU A 66 9.44 -7.93 39.93
CA LEU A 66 8.93 -7.44 41.20
C LEU A 66 9.59 -8.19 42.39
N ASP A 67 9.91 -9.46 42.23
CA ASP A 67 10.63 -10.23 43.22
C ASP A 67 12.00 -9.61 43.51
N ASN A 68 12.74 -9.23 42.47
CA ASN A 68 14.06 -8.62 42.61
C ASN A 68 14.00 -7.17 43.11
N LEU A 69 13.01 -6.39 42.67
CA LEU A 69 12.91 -4.98 43.01
C LEU A 69 12.03 -4.67 44.21
N PHE A 70 11.37 -5.66 44.80
CA PHE A 70 10.39 -5.48 45.87
C PHE A 70 10.89 -4.65 47.05
N LYS A 71 12.11 -4.92 47.48
CA LYS A 71 12.75 -4.17 48.57
C LYS A 71 12.95 -2.70 48.19
N LEU A 72 13.42 -2.44 46.95
CA LEU A 72 13.65 -1.08 46.47
C LEU A 72 12.34 -0.30 46.31
N ILE A 73 11.28 -0.95 45.86
CA ILE A 73 9.95 -0.37 45.76
C ILE A 73 9.44 0.06 47.14
N ILE A 74 9.52 -0.82 48.14
CA ILE A 74 9.11 -0.47 49.50
C ILE A 74 9.94 0.70 50.03
N TYR A 75 11.25 0.66 49.81
CA TYR A 75 12.13 1.73 50.24
C TYR A 75 11.79 3.07 49.60
N THR A 76 11.57 3.09 48.30
CA THR A 76 11.14 4.27 47.56
C THR A 76 9.80 4.83 48.10
N LEU A 77 8.82 3.96 48.35
CA LEU A 77 7.55 4.36 48.95
C LEU A 77 7.71 4.96 50.34
N LEU A 78 8.54 4.39 51.19
CA LEU A 78 8.82 4.92 52.52
C LEU A 78 9.46 6.31 52.46
N LEU A 79 10.39 6.53 51.52
CA LEU A 79 11.01 7.85 51.31
C LEU A 79 9.96 8.88 50.83
N TRP A 80 9.07 8.53 49.92
CA TRP A 80 8.00 9.43 49.52
C TRP A 80 7.01 9.73 50.63
N ILE A 81 6.69 8.76 51.50
CA ILE A 81 5.87 8.98 52.70
C ILE A 81 6.59 9.95 53.65
N TYR A 82 7.90 9.77 53.86
CA TYR A 82 8.69 10.68 54.65
C TYR A 82 8.67 12.11 54.11
N ILE A 83 8.85 12.29 52.80
CA ILE A 83 8.78 13.60 52.12
C ILE A 83 7.41 14.26 52.35
N LEU A 84 6.34 13.48 52.19
CA LEU A 84 4.99 13.96 52.39
C LEU A 84 4.75 14.41 53.86
N LEU A 85 5.20 13.61 54.80
CA LEU A 85 5.09 14.00 56.23
C LEU A 85 5.96 15.23 56.55
N SER A 86 7.20 15.27 56.04
CA SER A 86 8.12 16.39 56.26
C SER A 86 7.58 17.68 55.64
N SER A 87 6.86 17.63 54.50
CA SER A 87 6.23 18.78 53.89
C SER A 87 5.05 19.32 54.71
N VAL A 88 4.31 18.46 55.40
CA VAL A 88 3.19 18.86 56.29
C VAL A 88 3.71 19.52 57.55
N PHE A 89 4.87 19.05 58.09
CA PHE A 89 5.45 19.60 59.31
C PHE A 89 6.52 20.68 59.06
N GLU A 90 6.65 21.16 57.82
CA GLU A 90 7.60 22.19 57.39
C GLU A 90 9.07 21.87 57.71
N VAL A 91 9.43 20.58 57.83
CA VAL A 91 10.78 20.12 58.07
C VAL A 91 11.57 20.02 56.76
N PRO A 92 12.81 20.52 56.68
CA PRO A 92 13.64 20.38 55.44
C PRO A 92 13.85 18.93 55.01
N TYR A 93 13.64 18.63 53.73
CA TYR A 93 13.72 17.26 53.19
C TYR A 93 14.52 17.15 51.88
N TYR A 94 15.38 18.12 51.58
CA TYR A 94 16.10 18.22 50.29
C TYR A 94 16.94 17.00 49.94
N THR A 95 17.70 16.45 50.90
CA THR A 95 18.56 15.28 50.69
C THR A 95 17.75 14.01 50.43
N VAL A 96 16.61 13.89 51.13
CA VAL A 96 15.69 12.75 50.94
C VAL A 96 15.06 12.77 49.57
N VAL A 97 14.68 13.96 49.02
CA VAL A 97 14.13 14.11 47.68
C VAL A 97 15.11 13.64 46.60
N ILE A 98 16.38 14.00 46.72
CA ILE A 98 17.40 13.55 45.77
C ILE A 98 17.46 12.02 45.71
N ILE A 99 17.53 11.38 46.88
CA ILE A 99 17.63 9.91 46.98
C ILE A 99 16.32 9.24 46.50
N ALA A 100 15.18 9.78 46.89
CA ALA A 100 13.88 9.28 46.46
C ALA A 100 13.72 9.34 44.93
N ASN A 101 14.10 10.45 44.31
CA ASN A 101 14.09 10.60 42.86
C ASN A 101 15.05 9.63 42.14
N LEU A 102 16.28 9.48 42.64
CA LEU A 102 17.26 8.55 42.08
C LEU A 102 16.77 7.09 42.15
N LEU A 103 16.17 6.69 43.29
CA LEU A 103 15.62 5.35 43.45
C LEU A 103 14.38 5.13 42.64
N THR A 104 13.50 6.13 42.55
CA THR A 104 12.31 6.07 41.68
C THR A 104 12.71 5.88 40.21
N ALA A 105 13.67 6.67 39.74
CA ALA A 105 14.22 6.51 38.40
C ALA A 105 14.82 5.10 38.19
N TRP A 106 15.63 4.61 39.16
CA TRP A 106 16.22 3.27 39.11
C TRP A 106 15.14 2.17 39.00
N VAL A 107 14.11 2.22 39.83
CA VAL A 107 13.01 1.24 39.82
C VAL A 107 12.28 1.27 38.49
N ILE A 108 11.90 2.45 37.99
CA ILE A 108 11.17 2.59 36.72
C ILE A 108 12.03 2.08 35.55
N ILE A 109 13.30 2.49 35.49
CA ILE A 109 14.22 2.08 34.44
C ILE A 109 14.41 0.57 34.40
N ASN A 110 14.59 -0.07 35.58
CA ASN A 110 14.73 -1.52 35.64
C ASN A 110 13.43 -2.24 35.23
N LEU A 111 12.26 -1.75 35.63
CA LEU A 111 10.97 -2.30 35.18
C LEU A 111 10.82 -2.24 33.64
N LEU A 112 11.21 -1.13 33.02
CA LEU A 112 11.13 -0.96 31.57
C LEU A 112 12.21 -1.77 30.83
N SER A 113 13.41 -1.87 31.38
CA SER A 113 14.53 -2.56 30.76
C SER A 113 14.34 -4.08 30.64
N GLU A 114 13.55 -4.68 31.53
CA GLU A 114 13.19 -6.10 31.45
C GLU A 114 12.29 -6.44 30.23
N LEU A 115 11.70 -5.46 29.59
CA LEU A 115 11.03 -5.65 28.29
C LEU A 115 12.05 -5.98 27.17
N ILE A 116 13.34 -5.77 27.44
CA ILE A 116 14.44 -6.07 26.52
C ILE A 116 14.96 -7.49 26.80
N LYS A 117 14.69 -8.43 25.90
CA LYS A 117 15.04 -9.85 26.08
C LYS A 117 16.56 -10.11 26.21
N ASN A 118 17.39 -9.29 25.56
CA ASN A 118 18.85 -9.44 25.65
C ASN A 118 19.35 -8.74 26.90
N LYS A 119 19.88 -9.53 27.85
CA LYS A 119 20.32 -9.07 29.16
C LYS A 119 21.45 -8.02 29.09
N LEU A 120 22.40 -8.16 28.16
CA LEU A 120 23.48 -7.18 27.99
C LEU A 120 22.92 -5.83 27.51
N ILE A 121 22.06 -5.85 26.50
CA ILE A 121 21.43 -4.64 25.99
C ILE A 121 20.56 -3.97 27.06
N SER A 122 19.78 -4.77 27.80
CA SER A 122 18.96 -4.30 28.92
C SER A 122 19.78 -3.57 29.97
N GLN A 123 20.87 -4.18 30.42
CA GLN A 123 21.75 -3.61 31.45
C GLN A 123 22.43 -2.32 30.98
N THR A 124 23.01 -2.31 29.77
CA THR A 124 23.64 -1.12 29.19
C THR A 124 22.66 0.03 29.08
N PHE A 125 21.47 -0.25 28.61
CA PHE A 125 20.38 0.74 28.46
C PHE A 125 19.95 1.30 29.83
N SER A 126 19.77 0.43 30.82
CA SER A 126 19.42 0.84 32.19
C SER A 126 20.48 1.76 32.81
N ILE A 127 21.77 1.40 32.69
CA ILE A 127 22.86 2.20 33.23
C ILE A 127 22.92 3.56 32.57
N LEU A 128 22.82 3.63 31.23
CA LEU A 128 22.85 4.88 30.47
C LEU A 128 21.70 5.82 30.86
N ILE A 129 20.46 5.31 30.87
CA ILE A 129 19.30 6.15 31.22
C ILE A 129 19.38 6.59 32.68
N TRP A 130 19.78 5.67 33.58
CA TRP A 130 19.93 6.03 35.00
C TRP A 130 21.01 7.08 35.21
N THR A 131 22.14 6.99 34.49
CA THR A 131 23.21 8.00 34.57
C THR A 131 22.68 9.39 34.17
N ILE A 132 21.92 9.46 33.07
CA ILE A 132 21.29 10.72 32.62
C ILE A 132 20.30 11.25 33.69
N ALA A 133 19.46 10.39 34.21
CA ALA A 133 18.51 10.73 35.27
C ALA A 133 19.22 11.20 36.54
N ALA A 134 20.30 10.52 36.94
CA ALA A 134 21.10 10.88 38.08
C ALA A 134 21.76 12.25 37.93
N LEU A 135 22.37 12.50 36.79
CA LEU A 135 22.94 13.82 36.45
C LEU A 135 21.91 14.96 36.54
N HIS A 136 20.69 14.69 36.10
CA HIS A 136 19.60 15.67 36.16
C HIS A 136 19.13 15.92 37.61
N VAL A 137 18.94 14.86 38.37
CA VAL A 137 18.49 14.94 39.78
C VAL A 137 19.51 15.65 40.66
N VAL A 138 20.82 15.41 40.41
CA VAL A 138 21.91 16.04 41.14
C VAL A 138 22.20 17.48 40.69
N GLY A 139 21.66 17.91 39.54
CA GLY A 139 21.90 19.23 38.97
C GLY A 139 23.22 19.35 38.18
N LEU A 140 23.87 18.23 37.88
CA LEU A 140 25.11 18.19 37.10
C LEU A 140 24.88 18.07 35.60
N TYR A 141 23.64 17.89 35.16
CA TYR A 141 23.29 17.65 33.74
C TYR A 141 23.81 18.76 32.82
N ASP A 142 23.52 20.02 33.15
CA ASP A 142 23.92 21.15 32.30
C ASP A 142 25.45 21.33 32.24
N ILE A 143 26.12 21.09 33.35
CA ILE A 143 27.58 21.13 33.39
C ILE A 143 28.19 20.06 32.48
N VAL A 144 27.73 18.82 32.58
CA VAL A 144 28.20 17.72 31.73
C VAL A 144 27.87 17.96 30.26
N VAL A 145 26.65 18.42 29.95
CA VAL A 145 26.24 18.76 28.58
C VAL A 145 27.14 19.85 28.00
N ASN A 146 27.43 20.91 28.74
CA ASN A 146 28.32 21.98 28.31
C ASN A 146 29.76 21.49 28.08
N ILE A 147 30.29 20.64 28.97
CA ILE A 147 31.61 20.03 28.78
C ILE A 147 31.65 19.20 27.49
N LEU A 148 30.69 18.30 27.31
CA LEU A 148 30.62 17.42 26.15
C LEU A 148 30.40 18.20 24.84
N ASN A 149 29.69 19.33 24.89
CA ASN A 149 29.47 20.19 23.74
C ASN A 149 30.70 21.02 23.36
N ASN A 150 31.51 21.43 24.35
CA ASN A 150 32.74 22.15 24.14
C ASN A 150 33.88 21.29 23.54
N ILE A 151 33.78 19.96 23.74
CA ILE A 151 34.66 18.99 23.06
C ILE A 151 34.11 18.81 21.65
N SER A 152 34.53 19.65 20.74
CA SER A 152 33.98 19.70 19.36
C SER A 152 35.07 19.84 18.33
N TYR A 153 34.83 19.29 17.15
CA TYR A 153 35.63 19.47 15.95
C TYR A 153 34.80 20.25 14.92
N THR A 154 35.37 21.35 14.43
CA THR A 154 34.72 22.21 13.45
C THR A 154 35.52 22.19 12.16
N SER A 155 34.90 21.86 11.04
CA SER A 155 35.52 21.94 9.71
C SER A 155 34.50 22.52 8.73
N GLY A 156 34.77 23.75 8.25
CA GLY A 156 33.81 24.49 7.44
C GLY A 156 32.48 24.71 8.18
N ASN A 157 31.37 24.32 7.56
CA ASN A 157 30.03 24.46 8.12
C ASN A 157 29.62 23.26 9.03
N ILE A 158 30.51 22.29 9.22
CA ILE A 158 30.20 21.09 10.00
C ILE A 158 30.80 21.26 11.40
N HIS A 159 29.93 21.27 12.42
CA HIS A 159 30.29 21.31 13.83
C HIS A 159 29.86 20.00 14.49
N ILE A 160 30.83 19.14 14.85
CA ILE A 160 30.58 17.87 15.51
C ILE A 160 31.09 17.94 16.94
N SER A 161 30.18 17.91 17.92
CA SER A 161 30.52 17.82 19.32
C SER A 161 30.47 16.37 19.83
N LEU A 162 31.21 16.09 20.90
CA LEU A 162 31.13 14.77 21.54
C LEU A 162 29.71 14.47 22.05
N LEU A 163 28.99 15.50 22.51
CA LEU A 163 27.57 15.40 22.87
C LEU A 163 26.71 14.95 21.70
N MET A 164 26.95 15.52 20.49
CA MET A 164 26.23 15.16 19.26
C MET A 164 26.44 13.68 18.92
N VAL A 165 27.69 13.21 18.99
CA VAL A 165 28.00 11.78 18.73
C VAL A 165 27.28 10.85 19.73
N ILE A 166 27.30 11.18 21.02
CA ILE A 166 26.65 10.40 22.05
C ILE A 166 25.12 10.40 21.85
N LYS A 167 24.52 11.57 21.63
CA LYS A 167 23.08 11.69 21.32
C LYS A 167 22.70 10.88 20.08
N GLY A 168 23.49 10.97 19.01
CA GLY A 168 23.27 10.22 17.79
C GLY A 168 23.33 8.71 17.98
N ALA A 169 24.34 8.24 18.70
CA ALA A 169 24.48 6.81 19.01
C ALA A 169 23.31 6.29 19.84
N LEU A 170 22.88 7.04 20.86
CA LEU A 170 21.72 6.68 21.69
C LEU A 170 20.42 6.69 20.90
N THR A 171 20.19 7.72 20.10
CA THR A 171 19.00 7.85 19.24
C THR A 171 18.95 6.70 18.22
N LEU A 172 20.07 6.44 17.55
CA LEU A 172 20.18 5.33 16.59
C LEU A 172 19.89 3.99 17.28
N PHE A 173 20.45 3.76 18.46
CA PHE A 173 20.24 2.52 19.21
C PHE A 173 18.75 2.32 19.56
N ILE A 174 18.09 3.36 20.09
CA ILE A 174 16.69 3.31 20.50
C ILE A 174 15.80 3.06 19.29
N PHE A 175 15.95 3.87 18.23
CA PHE A 175 15.12 3.72 17.03
C PHE A 175 15.38 2.41 16.28
N PHE A 176 16.63 1.95 16.24
CA PHE A 176 16.98 0.67 15.65
C PHE A 176 16.34 -0.51 16.43
N TRP A 177 16.32 -0.43 17.76
CA TRP A 177 15.66 -1.43 18.59
C TRP A 177 14.15 -1.44 18.35
N ILE A 178 13.49 -0.28 18.32
CA ILE A 178 12.06 -0.15 17.99
C ILE A 178 11.80 -0.71 16.59
N ALA A 179 12.59 -0.31 15.60
CA ALA A 179 12.50 -0.74 14.21
C ALA A 179 12.59 -2.27 14.07
N THR A 180 13.52 -2.88 14.80
CA THR A 180 13.70 -4.35 14.79
C THR A 180 12.46 -5.05 15.36
N LYS A 181 11.90 -4.55 16.46
CA LYS A 181 10.67 -5.09 17.05
C LYS A 181 9.47 -4.94 16.12
N PHE A 182 9.31 -3.75 15.55
CA PHE A 182 8.22 -3.47 14.60
C PHE A 182 8.34 -4.32 13.34
N SER A 183 9.56 -4.45 12.80
CA SER A 183 9.86 -5.29 11.64
C SER A 183 9.53 -6.77 11.91
N TYR A 184 9.92 -7.29 13.09
CA TYR A 184 9.61 -8.67 13.48
C TYR A 184 8.09 -8.91 13.59
N PHE A 185 7.36 -7.98 14.21
CA PHE A 185 5.91 -8.07 14.34
C PHE A 185 5.21 -8.06 12.98
N SER A 186 5.64 -7.14 12.10
CA SER A 186 5.10 -7.02 10.74
C SER A 186 5.40 -8.26 9.89
N GLU A 187 6.63 -8.79 9.96
CA GLU A 187 7.02 -10.04 9.28
C GLU A 187 6.15 -11.22 9.73
N LYS A 188 5.88 -11.33 11.04
CA LYS A 188 5.01 -12.38 11.59
C LYS A 188 3.58 -12.26 11.06
N LYS A 189 3.06 -11.04 10.88
CA LYS A 189 1.74 -10.81 10.26
C LYS A 189 1.74 -11.16 8.78
N ILE A 190 2.74 -10.72 8.00
CA ILE A 190 2.86 -11.01 6.56
C ILE A 190 2.93 -12.53 6.32
N LYS A 191 3.70 -13.26 7.12
CA LYS A 191 3.83 -14.72 7.00
C LYS A 191 2.50 -15.47 7.21
N LYS A 192 1.58 -14.92 8.01
CA LYS A 192 0.27 -15.54 8.30
C LYS A 192 -0.77 -15.35 7.18
N VAL A 193 -0.55 -14.45 6.24
CA VAL A 193 -1.49 -14.22 5.14
C VAL A 193 -1.42 -15.40 4.16
N SER A 194 -2.48 -16.21 4.10
CA SER A 194 -2.52 -17.43 3.27
C SER A 194 -2.60 -17.14 1.76
N SER A 195 -3.20 -16.02 1.37
CA SER A 195 -3.40 -15.64 -0.04
C SER A 195 -2.12 -15.19 -0.77
N LEU A 196 -1.01 -14.94 -0.04
CA LEU A 196 0.24 -14.49 -0.65
C LEU A 196 1.20 -15.67 -0.90
N THR A 197 1.82 -15.68 -2.08
CA THR A 197 2.88 -16.65 -2.39
C THR A 197 4.13 -16.41 -1.54
N PRO A 198 4.96 -17.44 -1.30
CA PRO A 198 6.19 -17.30 -0.51
C PRO A 198 7.11 -16.19 -1.02
N SER A 199 7.26 -16.06 -2.34
CA SER A 199 8.10 -15.03 -2.98
C SER A 199 7.60 -13.61 -2.70
N ILE A 200 6.29 -13.39 -2.76
CA ILE A 200 5.66 -12.10 -2.46
C ILE A 200 5.85 -11.75 -0.98
N LYS A 201 5.70 -12.71 -0.06
CA LYS A 201 5.93 -12.49 1.38
C LYS A 201 7.37 -12.02 1.65
N VAL A 202 8.34 -12.65 0.99
CA VAL A 202 9.76 -12.27 1.11
C VAL A 202 10.00 -10.86 0.57
N LEU A 203 9.44 -10.53 -0.60
CA LEU A 203 9.56 -9.21 -1.22
C LEU A 203 9.00 -8.13 -0.29
N PHE A 204 7.75 -8.27 0.16
CA PHE A 204 7.12 -7.30 1.07
C PHE A 204 7.90 -7.14 2.37
N THR A 205 8.41 -8.24 2.94
CA THR A 205 9.20 -8.18 4.17
C THR A 205 10.51 -7.41 3.96
N LYS A 206 11.20 -7.63 2.82
CA LYS A 206 12.45 -6.92 2.49
C LYS A 206 12.20 -5.44 2.24
N LEU A 207 11.17 -5.09 1.46
CA LEU A 207 10.79 -3.69 1.20
C LEU A 207 10.42 -2.96 2.50
N LEU A 208 9.60 -3.58 3.35
CA LEU A 208 9.22 -3.01 4.64
C LEU A 208 10.45 -2.74 5.52
N LYS A 209 11.37 -3.72 5.63
CA LYS A 209 12.63 -3.55 6.37
C LYS A 209 13.48 -2.42 5.81
N PHE A 210 13.59 -2.34 4.49
CA PHE A 210 14.32 -1.25 3.83
C PHE A 210 13.78 0.12 4.22
N PHE A 211 12.47 0.34 4.11
CA PHE A 211 11.86 1.64 4.47
C PHE A 211 11.97 1.95 5.95
N ILE A 212 11.75 0.96 6.83
CA ILE A 212 11.87 1.15 8.29
C ILE A 212 13.30 1.58 8.66
N TYR A 213 14.32 0.85 8.18
CA TYR A 213 15.71 1.16 8.53
C TYR A 213 16.20 2.47 7.89
N THR A 214 15.77 2.78 6.67
CA THR A 214 16.03 4.07 6.05
C THR A 214 15.42 5.22 6.87
N ALA A 215 14.17 5.08 7.31
CA ALA A 215 13.52 6.06 8.17
C ALA A 215 14.28 6.26 9.51
N VAL A 216 14.76 5.18 10.13
CA VAL A 216 15.58 5.26 11.36
C VAL A 216 16.85 6.06 11.13
N ILE A 217 17.55 5.82 10.03
CA ILE A 217 18.78 6.55 9.69
C ILE A 217 18.47 8.04 9.49
N LEU A 218 17.43 8.37 8.69
CA LEU A 218 17.05 9.75 8.42
C LEU A 218 16.61 10.47 9.69
N ILE A 219 15.79 9.86 10.55
CA ILE A 219 15.37 10.43 11.83
C ILE A 219 16.58 10.66 12.73
N THR A 220 17.53 9.72 12.78
CA THR A 220 18.74 9.86 13.58
C THR A 220 19.58 11.05 13.10
N ILE A 221 19.83 11.17 11.80
CA ILE A 221 20.59 12.26 11.22
C ILE A 221 19.89 13.61 11.48
N SER A 222 18.58 13.67 11.30
CA SER A 222 17.77 14.86 11.58
C SER A 222 17.81 15.26 13.07
N SER A 223 17.78 14.27 13.99
CA SER A 223 17.84 14.52 15.43
C SER A 223 19.18 15.11 15.90
N LEU A 224 20.20 14.97 15.09
CA LEU A 224 21.53 15.58 15.29
C LEU A 224 21.61 17.03 14.76
N GLY A 225 20.55 17.55 14.16
CA GLY A 225 20.54 18.88 13.55
C GLY A 225 21.29 18.96 12.21
N ILE A 226 21.59 17.81 11.60
CA ILE A 226 22.21 17.78 10.27
C ILE A 226 21.14 18.06 9.23
N ASP A 227 21.41 19.01 8.33
CA ASP A 227 20.51 19.41 7.25
C ASP A 227 20.36 18.27 6.22
N LEU A 228 19.15 17.81 6.04
CA LEU A 228 18.79 16.76 5.09
C LEU A 228 18.31 17.31 3.74
N THR A 229 18.34 18.62 3.52
CA THR A 229 17.78 19.26 2.31
C THR A 229 18.40 18.69 1.03
N ALA A 230 19.70 18.53 0.97
CA ALA A 230 20.38 17.94 -0.20
C ALA A 230 19.91 16.49 -0.46
N LEU A 231 19.79 15.70 0.61
CA LEU A 231 19.32 14.32 0.52
C LEU A 231 17.84 14.26 0.11
N ALA A 232 17.02 15.20 0.61
CA ALA A 232 15.62 15.32 0.23
C ALA A 232 15.43 15.64 -1.26
N VAL A 233 16.28 16.54 -1.83
CA VAL A 233 16.27 16.87 -3.26
C VAL A 233 16.60 15.63 -4.10
N VAL A 234 17.68 14.91 -3.75
CA VAL A 234 18.07 13.68 -4.46
C VAL A 234 16.99 12.59 -4.30
N GLY A 235 16.49 12.41 -3.08
CA GLY A 235 15.40 11.45 -2.79
C GLY A 235 14.12 11.78 -3.56
N GLY A 236 13.80 13.06 -3.69
CA GLY A 236 12.68 13.55 -4.50
C GLY A 236 12.85 13.21 -5.99
N ALA A 237 14.03 13.47 -6.56
CA ALA A 237 14.31 13.12 -7.96
C ALA A 237 14.21 11.60 -8.21
N VAL A 238 14.76 10.78 -7.31
CA VAL A 238 14.64 9.33 -7.36
C VAL A 238 13.16 8.90 -7.23
N GLY A 239 12.42 9.54 -6.30
CA GLY A 239 10.99 9.28 -6.11
C GLY A 239 10.16 9.54 -7.36
N VAL A 240 10.42 10.64 -8.07
CA VAL A 240 9.78 10.97 -9.36
C VAL A 240 10.11 9.91 -10.40
N GLY A 241 11.39 9.50 -10.52
CA GLY A 241 11.79 8.45 -11.46
C GLY A 241 11.10 7.10 -11.19
N VAL A 242 11.03 6.69 -9.93
CA VAL A 242 10.29 5.48 -9.50
C VAL A 242 8.79 5.64 -9.77
N GLY A 243 8.22 6.84 -9.53
CA GLY A 243 6.83 7.15 -9.82
C GLY A 243 6.47 6.94 -11.28
N PHE A 244 7.28 7.48 -12.22
CA PHE A 244 7.12 7.24 -13.65
C PHE A 244 7.25 5.75 -14.03
N GLY A 245 8.22 5.04 -13.42
CA GLY A 245 8.39 3.59 -13.63
C GLY A 245 7.18 2.75 -13.19
N LEU A 246 6.46 3.21 -12.17
CA LEU A 246 5.27 2.51 -11.63
C LEU A 246 3.94 3.03 -12.16
N GLN A 247 3.93 4.10 -12.95
CA GLN A 247 2.72 4.79 -13.43
C GLN A 247 1.70 3.83 -14.03
N LYS A 248 2.11 2.96 -14.98
CA LYS A 248 1.20 2.00 -15.61
C LYS A 248 0.62 0.96 -14.64
N VAL A 249 1.41 0.54 -13.64
CA VAL A 249 0.94 -0.40 -12.63
C VAL A 249 -0.14 0.23 -11.77
N VAL A 250 0.07 1.47 -11.34
CA VAL A 250 -0.88 2.24 -10.53
C VAL A 250 -2.13 2.57 -11.34
N SER A 251 -1.98 3.00 -12.61
CA SER A 251 -3.10 3.30 -13.52
C SER A 251 -4.02 2.07 -13.67
N ASN A 252 -3.46 0.92 -13.99
CA ASN A 252 -4.22 -0.32 -14.13
C ASN A 252 -4.92 -0.75 -12.84
N PHE A 253 -4.28 -0.56 -11.70
CA PHE A 253 -4.89 -0.87 -10.39
C PHE A 253 -6.08 0.04 -10.09
N ILE A 254 -5.91 1.35 -10.29
CA ILE A 254 -6.98 2.34 -10.10
C ILE A 254 -8.13 2.09 -11.08
N SER A 255 -7.82 1.84 -12.37
CA SER A 255 -8.80 1.48 -13.37
C SER A 255 -9.61 0.23 -12.99
N GLY A 256 -8.94 -0.80 -12.44
CA GLY A 256 -9.62 -2.00 -11.93
C GLY A 256 -10.60 -1.70 -10.80
N ILE A 257 -10.22 -0.82 -9.88
CA ILE A 257 -11.13 -0.38 -8.80
C ILE A 257 -12.33 0.37 -9.37
N ILE A 258 -12.12 1.29 -10.32
CA ILE A 258 -13.20 2.07 -10.97
C ILE A 258 -14.18 1.12 -11.67
N ILE A 259 -13.68 0.18 -12.49
CA ILE A 259 -14.53 -0.80 -13.19
C ILE A 259 -15.40 -1.60 -12.21
N LEU A 260 -14.82 -2.04 -11.07
CA LEU A 260 -15.57 -2.80 -10.06
C LEU A 260 -16.62 -1.96 -9.32
N LEU A 261 -16.34 -0.67 -9.10
CA LEU A 261 -17.27 0.25 -8.44
C LEU A 261 -18.41 0.67 -9.35
N ASP A 262 -18.09 1.07 -10.59
CA ASP A 262 -19.07 1.58 -11.57
C ASP A 262 -19.88 0.46 -12.20
N LYS A 263 -19.36 -0.78 -12.15
CA LYS A 263 -19.98 -1.94 -12.82
C LYS A 263 -20.26 -1.70 -14.31
N SER A 264 -19.43 -0.89 -14.95
CA SER A 264 -19.51 -0.58 -16.39
C SER A 264 -19.35 -1.83 -17.26
N VAL A 265 -18.63 -2.82 -16.77
CA VAL A 265 -18.56 -4.17 -17.29
C VAL A 265 -18.57 -5.18 -16.13
N LYS A 266 -19.06 -6.38 -16.35
CA LYS A 266 -19.14 -7.45 -15.34
C LYS A 266 -18.78 -8.81 -15.96
N PRO A 267 -18.36 -9.82 -15.18
CA PRO A 267 -18.20 -11.18 -15.68
C PRO A 267 -19.50 -11.68 -16.30
N GLY A 268 -19.41 -12.30 -17.47
CA GLY A 268 -20.55 -12.72 -18.28
C GLY A 268 -20.98 -11.69 -19.36
N ASP A 269 -20.51 -10.45 -19.29
CA ASP A 269 -20.79 -9.49 -20.37
C ASP A 269 -20.00 -9.85 -21.63
N VAL A 270 -20.65 -9.68 -22.79
CA VAL A 270 -20.02 -9.75 -24.12
C VAL A 270 -19.56 -8.37 -24.52
N ILE A 271 -18.26 -8.23 -24.71
CA ILE A 271 -17.65 -6.96 -25.09
C ILE A 271 -16.88 -7.05 -26.41
N GLU A 272 -16.72 -5.90 -27.03
CA GLU A 272 -15.84 -5.70 -28.16
C GLU A 272 -14.91 -4.51 -27.85
N ILE A 273 -13.61 -4.75 -27.89
CA ILE A 273 -12.57 -3.76 -27.68
C ILE A 273 -11.47 -3.99 -28.72
N ASP A 274 -11.13 -2.96 -29.50
CA ASP A 274 -10.28 -3.08 -30.69
C ASP A 274 -10.81 -4.23 -31.58
N ASP A 275 -10.02 -5.25 -31.88
CA ASP A 275 -10.41 -6.40 -32.70
C ASP A 275 -10.80 -7.64 -31.86
N VAL A 276 -10.98 -7.47 -30.55
CA VAL A 276 -11.31 -8.58 -29.63
C VAL A 276 -12.79 -8.56 -29.30
N TYR A 277 -13.52 -9.57 -29.74
CA TYR A 277 -14.90 -9.85 -29.39
C TYR A 277 -14.98 -11.11 -28.53
N GLY A 278 -15.61 -11.02 -27.34
CA GLY A 278 -15.76 -12.16 -26.48
C GLY A 278 -16.43 -11.85 -25.14
N GLU A 279 -16.60 -12.89 -24.35
CA GLU A 279 -17.21 -12.84 -23.02
C GLU A 279 -16.15 -12.55 -21.94
N ILE A 280 -16.46 -11.64 -21.01
CA ILE A 280 -15.62 -11.40 -19.84
C ILE A 280 -15.68 -12.59 -18.89
N LYS A 281 -14.58 -13.33 -18.78
CA LYS A 281 -14.44 -14.48 -17.88
C LYS A 281 -14.24 -14.04 -16.43
N SER A 282 -13.35 -13.08 -16.23
CA SER A 282 -12.99 -12.58 -14.90
C SER A 282 -12.42 -11.15 -14.96
N ILE A 283 -12.61 -10.43 -13.85
CA ILE A 283 -12.02 -9.11 -13.64
C ILE A 283 -11.01 -9.22 -12.49
N SER A 284 -9.76 -8.91 -12.79
CA SER A 284 -8.64 -8.88 -11.83
C SER A 284 -8.24 -7.46 -11.52
N LEU A 285 -7.39 -7.25 -10.51
CA LEU A 285 -6.94 -5.91 -10.08
C LEU A 285 -6.24 -5.09 -11.17
N ARG A 286 -5.59 -5.73 -12.16
CA ARG A 286 -4.83 -5.05 -13.21
C ARG A 286 -5.25 -5.38 -14.65
N TYR A 287 -6.07 -6.39 -14.86
CA TYR A 287 -6.52 -6.84 -16.18
C TYR A 287 -7.87 -7.51 -16.07
N ILE A 288 -8.57 -7.55 -17.21
CA ILE A 288 -9.70 -8.46 -17.41
C ILE A 288 -9.28 -9.62 -18.32
N SER A 289 -9.97 -10.74 -18.18
CA SER A 289 -9.83 -11.90 -19.06
C SER A 289 -11.08 -12.00 -19.93
N VAL A 290 -10.90 -11.98 -21.27
CA VAL A 290 -11.96 -12.07 -22.27
C VAL A 290 -11.77 -13.36 -23.08
N LEU A 291 -12.76 -14.25 -23.03
CA LEU A 291 -12.79 -15.49 -23.78
C LEU A 291 -13.50 -15.28 -25.12
N THR A 292 -12.78 -15.49 -26.23
CA THR A 292 -13.35 -15.39 -27.58
C THR A 292 -13.98 -16.72 -28.01
N LEU A 293 -14.80 -16.68 -29.07
CA LEU A 293 -15.42 -17.86 -29.65
C LEU A 293 -14.42 -18.88 -30.23
N ASP A 294 -13.22 -18.41 -30.58
CA ASP A 294 -12.12 -19.28 -31.02
C ASP A 294 -11.42 -20.02 -29.84
N GLY A 295 -11.90 -19.83 -28.60
CA GLY A 295 -11.31 -20.41 -27.41
C GLY A 295 -10.02 -19.75 -26.94
N LYS A 296 -9.69 -18.55 -27.46
CA LYS A 296 -8.54 -17.75 -27.00
C LYS A 296 -8.96 -16.89 -25.82
N GLU A 297 -8.12 -16.82 -24.81
CA GLU A 297 -8.30 -15.97 -23.65
C GLU A 297 -7.38 -14.74 -23.75
N TYR A 298 -7.97 -13.57 -23.95
CA TYR A 298 -7.27 -12.31 -24.05
C TYR A 298 -7.16 -11.66 -22.68
N ILE A 299 -5.95 -11.28 -22.31
CA ILE A 299 -5.64 -10.56 -21.07
C ILE A 299 -5.52 -9.06 -21.41
N ILE A 300 -6.56 -8.31 -21.12
CA ILE A 300 -6.66 -6.88 -21.46
C ILE A 300 -6.40 -6.04 -20.21
N PRO A 301 -5.43 -5.10 -20.23
CA PRO A 301 -5.19 -4.19 -19.11
C PRO A 301 -6.44 -3.38 -18.76
N ASN A 302 -6.70 -3.18 -17.46
CA ASN A 302 -7.87 -2.42 -17.01
C ASN A 302 -7.86 -0.96 -17.50
N GLU A 303 -6.68 -0.37 -17.69
CA GLU A 303 -6.49 0.97 -18.24
C GLU A 303 -7.12 1.10 -19.63
N ASP A 304 -7.01 0.06 -20.46
CA ASP A 304 -7.56 0.06 -21.82
C ASP A 304 -9.09 0.18 -21.82
N LEU A 305 -9.78 -0.43 -20.85
CA LEU A 305 -11.24 -0.33 -20.74
C LEU A 305 -11.73 1.06 -20.33
N ILE A 306 -10.88 1.83 -19.66
CA ILE A 306 -11.22 3.19 -19.21
C ILE A 306 -10.85 4.22 -20.29
N THR A 307 -9.75 3.99 -21.02
CA THR A 307 -9.21 4.97 -21.96
C THR A 307 -9.66 4.76 -23.39
N LYS A 308 -10.04 3.52 -23.78
CA LYS A 308 -10.50 3.19 -25.11
C LYS A 308 -12.02 3.11 -25.19
N LYS A 309 -12.54 3.14 -26.42
CA LYS A 309 -13.94 2.85 -26.68
C LYS A 309 -14.20 1.35 -26.51
N VAL A 310 -15.09 1.00 -25.61
CA VAL A 310 -15.56 -0.38 -25.38
C VAL A 310 -17.02 -0.45 -25.81
N ILE A 311 -17.37 -1.45 -26.61
CA ILE A 311 -18.75 -1.77 -26.97
C ILE A 311 -19.18 -2.93 -26.08
N ASN A 312 -20.16 -2.71 -25.20
CA ASN A 312 -20.76 -3.77 -24.39
C ASN A 312 -22.08 -4.20 -25.07
N TRP A 313 -22.10 -5.44 -25.53
CA TRP A 313 -23.22 -6.02 -26.31
C TRP A 313 -24.31 -6.56 -25.38
N SER A 314 -24.10 -6.66 -24.10
CA SER A 314 -25.03 -7.24 -23.10
C SER A 314 -25.25 -6.31 -21.90
N TYR A 315 -24.93 -5.02 -21.99
CA TYR A 315 -24.93 -4.07 -20.87
C TYR A 315 -26.31 -3.94 -20.19
N SER A 316 -27.34 -3.59 -20.97
CA SER A 316 -28.70 -3.39 -20.44
C SER A 316 -29.55 -4.65 -20.56
N ASP A 317 -29.41 -5.35 -21.69
CA ASP A 317 -30.03 -6.62 -22.00
C ASP A 317 -29.20 -7.34 -23.07
N ASN A 318 -29.57 -8.57 -23.40
CA ASN A 318 -28.87 -9.36 -24.42
C ASN A 318 -29.43 -9.17 -25.84
N LEU A 319 -30.29 -8.17 -26.05
CA LEU A 319 -30.91 -7.94 -27.35
C LEU A 319 -30.02 -7.11 -28.28
N VAL A 320 -29.51 -7.72 -29.32
CA VAL A 320 -28.62 -7.06 -30.25
C VAL A 320 -29.21 -7.05 -31.65
N ARG A 321 -29.21 -5.87 -32.30
CA ARG A 321 -29.64 -5.72 -33.70
C ARG A 321 -28.44 -5.83 -34.62
N THR A 322 -28.48 -6.80 -35.50
CA THR A 322 -27.44 -6.97 -36.53
C THR A 322 -28.06 -6.82 -37.94
N SER A 323 -27.21 -6.83 -38.95
CA SER A 323 -27.68 -6.70 -40.36
C SER A 323 -26.86 -7.54 -41.33
N ILE A 324 -27.51 -7.88 -42.44
CA ILE A 324 -26.92 -8.50 -43.62
C ILE A 324 -27.30 -7.62 -44.81
N SER A 325 -26.39 -7.47 -45.77
CA SER A 325 -26.67 -6.79 -47.05
C SER A 325 -26.49 -7.79 -48.18
N VAL A 326 -27.37 -7.72 -49.16
CA VAL A 326 -27.32 -8.52 -50.39
C VAL A 326 -27.68 -7.63 -51.56
N GLY A 327 -26.95 -7.72 -52.67
CA GLY A 327 -27.21 -7.01 -53.92
C GLY A 327 -27.98 -7.88 -54.92
N VAL A 328 -29.01 -7.32 -55.52
CA VAL A 328 -29.76 -7.97 -56.62
C VAL A 328 -29.58 -7.18 -57.91
N SER A 329 -29.69 -7.86 -59.06
CA SER A 329 -29.58 -7.23 -60.39
C SER A 329 -30.65 -6.18 -60.56
N TYR A 330 -30.35 -5.08 -61.29
CA TYR A 330 -31.32 -4.08 -61.72
C TYR A 330 -32.47 -4.65 -62.57
N ASN A 331 -32.27 -5.83 -63.18
CA ASN A 331 -33.29 -6.54 -63.95
C ASN A 331 -34.19 -7.45 -63.13
N SER A 332 -33.86 -7.68 -61.85
CA SER A 332 -34.66 -8.51 -60.99
C SER A 332 -35.81 -7.75 -60.34
N ASP A 333 -36.89 -8.46 -60.02
CA ASP A 333 -38.00 -7.90 -59.22
C ASP A 333 -37.59 -7.67 -57.78
N VAL A 334 -37.36 -6.41 -57.44
CA VAL A 334 -36.92 -5.98 -56.11
C VAL A 334 -37.98 -6.31 -55.06
N ASN A 335 -39.28 -6.18 -55.37
CA ASN A 335 -40.33 -6.47 -54.39
C ASN A 335 -40.37 -7.97 -54.06
N LYS A 336 -40.30 -8.80 -55.09
CA LYS A 336 -40.20 -10.26 -54.92
C LYS A 336 -38.96 -10.63 -54.18
N ALA A 337 -37.83 -10.01 -54.46
CA ALA A 337 -36.60 -10.24 -53.71
C ALA A 337 -36.76 -9.90 -52.22
N MET A 338 -37.42 -8.81 -51.87
CA MET A 338 -37.71 -8.44 -50.48
C MET A 338 -38.61 -9.46 -49.77
N GLU A 339 -39.64 -9.99 -50.43
CA GLU A 339 -40.51 -11.05 -49.92
C GLU A 339 -39.71 -12.33 -49.63
N LEU A 340 -38.83 -12.74 -50.54
CA LEU A 340 -37.96 -13.89 -50.35
C LEU A 340 -36.95 -13.71 -49.22
N LEU A 341 -36.48 -12.47 -48.99
CA LEU A 341 -35.62 -12.17 -47.84
C LEU A 341 -36.38 -12.31 -46.52
N GLU A 342 -37.70 -11.98 -46.47
CA GLU A 342 -38.53 -12.26 -45.30
C GLU A 342 -38.67 -13.78 -45.05
N GLU A 343 -38.88 -14.52 -46.13
CA GLU A 343 -38.95 -15.98 -46.03
C GLU A 343 -37.64 -16.62 -45.58
N ALA A 344 -36.48 -16.10 -46.04
CA ALA A 344 -35.14 -16.57 -45.64
C ALA A 344 -34.87 -16.47 -44.14
N LEU A 345 -35.58 -15.62 -43.44
CA LEU A 345 -35.48 -15.46 -41.99
C LEU A 345 -36.40 -16.37 -41.20
N GLN A 346 -37.35 -17.04 -41.84
CA GLN A 346 -38.26 -17.94 -41.16
C GLN A 346 -37.53 -19.20 -40.70
N ASN A 347 -38.01 -19.74 -39.55
CA ASN A 347 -37.49 -20.97 -38.96
C ASN A 347 -36.04 -20.91 -38.43
N ILE A 348 -35.51 -19.72 -38.22
CA ILE A 348 -34.21 -19.52 -37.57
C ILE A 348 -34.46 -19.15 -36.08
N ASP A 349 -34.25 -20.09 -35.19
CA ASP A 349 -34.60 -19.97 -33.76
C ASP A 349 -33.92 -18.80 -33.03
N ARG A 350 -32.75 -18.38 -33.49
CA ARG A 350 -31.98 -17.27 -32.93
C ARG A 350 -32.51 -15.89 -33.30
N ILE A 351 -33.34 -15.76 -34.33
CA ILE A 351 -33.95 -14.51 -34.72
C ILE A 351 -35.20 -14.24 -33.90
N LEU A 352 -35.28 -13.05 -33.31
CA LEU A 352 -36.47 -12.66 -32.56
C LEU A 352 -37.64 -12.34 -33.49
N LYS A 353 -38.80 -12.88 -33.16
CA LYS A 353 -40.09 -12.55 -33.85
C LYS A 353 -40.59 -11.16 -33.44
N LYS A 354 -40.23 -10.67 -32.27
CA LYS A 354 -40.53 -9.32 -31.77
C LYS A 354 -39.30 -8.75 -31.08
N PRO A 355 -38.77 -7.57 -31.53
CA PRO A 355 -39.21 -6.79 -32.70
C PRO A 355 -38.98 -7.53 -34.01
N GLU A 356 -39.93 -7.38 -34.95
CA GLU A 356 -39.87 -8.05 -36.24
C GLU A 356 -38.66 -7.63 -37.09
N PRO A 357 -38.06 -8.58 -37.82
CA PRO A 357 -37.04 -8.24 -38.83
C PRO A 357 -37.57 -7.25 -39.83
N LYS A 358 -36.73 -6.36 -40.35
CA LYS A 358 -37.09 -5.38 -41.36
C LYS A 358 -36.13 -5.41 -42.53
N ILE A 359 -36.69 -5.35 -43.74
CA ILE A 359 -35.93 -5.30 -44.99
C ILE A 359 -36.03 -3.92 -45.54
N PHE A 360 -34.93 -3.39 -46.03
CA PHE A 360 -34.82 -2.06 -46.59
C PHE A 360 -34.16 -2.15 -47.96
N LEU A 361 -34.67 -1.39 -48.95
CA LEU A 361 -33.85 -1.00 -50.08
C LEU A 361 -32.86 0.03 -49.54
N ASN A 362 -31.58 -0.33 -49.49
CA ASN A 362 -30.56 0.48 -48.85
C ASN A 362 -29.98 1.53 -49.80
N GLU A 363 -29.60 1.11 -50.99
CA GLU A 363 -29.00 2.00 -51.97
C GLU A 363 -29.01 1.36 -53.40
N PHE A 364 -28.87 2.20 -54.41
CA PHE A 364 -28.61 1.80 -55.80
C PHE A 364 -27.09 1.90 -56.02
N ASP A 365 -26.43 0.77 -56.10
CA ASP A 365 -24.99 0.68 -56.28
C ASP A 365 -24.61 0.50 -57.76
N ASN A 366 -23.29 0.52 -58.06
CA ASN A 366 -22.78 0.50 -59.45
C ASN A 366 -23.30 -0.66 -60.29
N SER A 367 -23.51 -1.83 -59.69
CA SER A 367 -23.87 -3.06 -60.39
C SER A 367 -25.06 -3.79 -59.77
N SER A 368 -25.61 -3.28 -58.66
CA SER A 368 -26.67 -3.95 -57.91
C SER A 368 -27.61 -2.98 -57.21
N VAL A 369 -28.83 -3.40 -56.96
CA VAL A 369 -29.72 -2.80 -55.97
C VAL A 369 -29.47 -3.46 -54.63
N ASN A 370 -28.92 -2.72 -53.66
CA ASN A 370 -28.56 -3.26 -52.35
C ASN A 370 -29.76 -3.27 -51.41
N LEU A 371 -30.09 -4.49 -50.97
CA LEU A 371 -31.11 -4.74 -49.93
C LEU A 371 -30.43 -5.00 -48.60
N LYS A 372 -30.99 -4.47 -47.52
CA LYS A 372 -30.45 -4.62 -46.17
C LYS A 372 -31.49 -5.20 -45.22
N ILE A 373 -31.16 -6.36 -44.67
CA ILE A 373 -31.95 -7.03 -43.65
C ILE A 373 -31.44 -6.59 -42.29
N LYS A 374 -32.33 -6.13 -41.39
CA LYS A 374 -32.00 -5.87 -39.99
C LYS A 374 -32.86 -6.74 -39.11
N PHE A 375 -32.22 -7.49 -38.21
CA PHE A 375 -32.89 -8.42 -37.33
C PHE A 375 -32.26 -8.40 -35.94
N TRP A 376 -33.02 -8.86 -34.92
CA TRP A 376 -32.59 -8.92 -33.54
C TRP A 376 -32.27 -10.36 -33.11
N ILE A 377 -31.21 -10.53 -32.30
CA ILE A 377 -30.84 -11.76 -31.65
C ILE A 377 -30.79 -11.54 -30.14
N LYS A 378 -30.92 -12.63 -29.33
CA LYS A 378 -30.91 -12.58 -27.85
C LYS A 378 -29.69 -13.21 -27.22
N ASP A 379 -28.75 -13.69 -28.01
CA ASP A 379 -27.63 -14.52 -27.60
C ASP A 379 -26.31 -14.10 -28.29
N PRO A 380 -25.87 -12.83 -28.07
CA PRO A 380 -24.64 -12.32 -28.71
C PRO A 380 -23.40 -13.15 -28.31
N GLU A 381 -23.38 -13.80 -27.14
CA GLU A 381 -22.34 -14.68 -26.70
C GLU A 381 -22.03 -15.84 -27.65
N ASN A 382 -23.04 -16.29 -28.43
CA ASN A 382 -22.90 -17.36 -29.43
C ASN A 382 -22.39 -16.85 -30.78
N GLY A 383 -22.03 -15.59 -30.86
CA GLY A 383 -21.52 -14.94 -32.09
C GLY A 383 -22.56 -14.72 -33.18
N ILE A 384 -22.15 -13.96 -34.18
CA ILE A 384 -23.04 -13.51 -35.27
C ILE A 384 -22.77 -14.28 -36.58
N SER A 385 -21.57 -14.84 -36.74
CA SER A 385 -21.15 -15.44 -38.02
C SER A 385 -21.97 -16.65 -38.42
N ASN A 386 -22.33 -17.51 -37.49
CA ASN A 386 -23.12 -18.72 -37.79
C ASN A 386 -24.53 -18.38 -38.31
N ILE A 387 -25.21 -17.43 -37.60
CA ILE A 387 -26.55 -17.01 -38.01
C ILE A 387 -26.55 -16.28 -39.37
N LYS A 388 -25.52 -15.41 -39.62
CA LYS A 388 -25.37 -14.77 -40.92
C LYS A 388 -25.14 -15.78 -42.04
N SER A 389 -24.32 -16.84 -41.77
CA SER A 389 -24.06 -17.90 -42.73
C SER A 389 -25.33 -18.68 -43.06
N GLU A 390 -26.15 -19.00 -42.07
CA GLU A 390 -27.44 -19.68 -42.25
C GLU A 390 -28.40 -18.85 -43.08
N ILE A 391 -28.59 -17.59 -42.74
CA ILE A 391 -29.43 -16.66 -43.51
C ILE A 391 -28.95 -16.54 -44.97
N ASN A 392 -27.63 -16.36 -45.17
CA ASN A 392 -27.08 -16.23 -46.51
C ASN A 392 -27.29 -17.50 -47.36
N LYS A 393 -27.22 -18.70 -46.76
CA LYS A 393 -27.56 -19.94 -47.48
C LYS A 393 -29.04 -20.00 -47.88
N ASN A 394 -29.93 -19.59 -46.99
CA ASN A 394 -31.35 -19.55 -47.27
C ASN A 394 -31.65 -18.54 -48.40
N ILE A 395 -31.04 -17.34 -48.33
CA ILE A 395 -31.14 -16.32 -49.40
C ILE A 395 -30.67 -16.89 -50.75
N TRP A 396 -29.51 -17.52 -50.74
CA TRP A 396 -28.94 -18.12 -51.97
C TRP A 396 -29.87 -19.14 -52.59
N ASN A 397 -30.46 -20.05 -51.79
CA ASN A 397 -31.38 -21.06 -52.30
C ASN A 397 -32.67 -20.45 -52.85
N LEU A 398 -33.32 -19.56 -52.06
CA LEU A 398 -34.57 -18.93 -52.48
C LEU A 398 -34.41 -18.03 -53.73
N PHE A 399 -33.30 -17.32 -53.85
CA PHE A 399 -33.02 -16.47 -55.01
C PHE A 399 -32.84 -17.33 -56.28
N ASN A 400 -32.09 -18.44 -56.18
CA ASN A 400 -31.91 -19.34 -57.32
C ASN A 400 -33.20 -20.05 -57.73
N GLU A 401 -34.08 -20.43 -56.80
CA GLU A 401 -35.36 -21.07 -57.09
C GLU A 401 -36.38 -20.09 -57.71
N ASN A 402 -36.20 -18.79 -57.53
CA ASN A 402 -37.15 -17.75 -57.99
C ASN A 402 -36.55 -16.79 -58.98
N ASP A 403 -35.49 -17.16 -59.69
CA ASP A 403 -34.87 -16.38 -60.76
C ASP A 403 -34.40 -14.96 -60.32
N ILE A 404 -34.09 -14.75 -59.04
CA ILE A 404 -33.49 -13.53 -58.57
C ILE A 404 -31.98 -13.61 -58.76
N VAL A 405 -31.43 -12.71 -59.57
CA VAL A 405 -30.00 -12.73 -59.95
C VAL A 405 -29.18 -11.86 -58.99
N ILE A 406 -28.16 -12.44 -58.40
CA ILE A 406 -27.08 -11.72 -57.75
C ILE A 406 -26.04 -11.35 -58.80
N PRO A 407 -25.89 -10.06 -59.16
CA PRO A 407 -25.16 -9.67 -60.36
C PRO A 407 -23.65 -9.78 -60.17
N PHE A 408 -22.95 -10.14 -61.21
CA PHE A 408 -21.52 -9.88 -61.34
C PHE A 408 -21.28 -8.38 -61.55
N PRO A 409 -20.06 -7.86 -61.34
CA PRO A 409 -19.74 -6.48 -61.72
C PRO A 409 -20.09 -6.19 -63.17
N GLN A 410 -20.88 -5.15 -63.41
CA GLN A 410 -21.34 -4.72 -64.74
C GLN A 410 -20.48 -3.56 -65.22
N GLN A 411 -20.13 -3.56 -66.50
CA GLN A 411 -19.43 -2.44 -67.19
C GLN A 411 -19.96 -2.21 -68.56
N ASP A 412 -20.32 -0.98 -68.85
CA ASP A 412 -20.65 -0.54 -70.15
C ASP A 412 -19.38 -0.16 -70.93
N ILE A 413 -19.12 -0.86 -72.05
CA ILE A 413 -17.93 -0.61 -72.82
C ILE A 413 -18.33 0.12 -74.12
N HIS A 414 -17.89 1.37 -74.26
CA HIS A 414 -18.11 2.17 -75.46
C HIS A 414 -16.85 2.14 -76.36
N PHE A 415 -16.92 1.43 -77.47
CA PHE A 415 -15.84 1.40 -78.42
C PHE A 415 -15.89 2.68 -79.32
N LYS A 416 -14.91 3.57 -79.18
CA LYS A 416 -14.77 4.78 -80.00
C LYS A 416 -14.25 4.49 -81.41
N SER A 417 -13.45 3.44 -81.61
CA SER A 417 -12.93 2.98 -82.91
C SER A 417 -12.66 1.50 -82.87
N ILE A 418 -12.97 0.76 -83.84
CA ILE A 418 -12.70 -0.67 -84.03
C ILE A 418 -11.94 -0.82 -85.32
N SER A 419 -10.83 -1.55 -85.40
CA SER A 419 -10.07 -1.87 -86.58
C SER A 419 -10.97 -2.66 -87.55
N HIS A 420 -10.68 -2.59 -88.85
CA HIS A 420 -11.51 -3.21 -89.89
C HIS A 420 -11.67 -4.71 -89.70
N ASP A 421 -10.58 -5.40 -89.26
CA ASP A 421 -10.53 -6.84 -89.05
C ASP A 421 -11.46 -7.29 -87.90
N VAL A 422 -11.61 -6.49 -86.82
CA VAL A 422 -12.52 -6.76 -85.71
C VAL A 422 -13.96 -6.51 -86.03
N LYS A 423 -14.25 -5.54 -86.93
CA LYS A 423 -15.61 -5.31 -87.48
C LYS A 423 -16.13 -6.49 -88.29
N GLU A 424 -15.26 -7.10 -89.10
CA GLU A 424 -15.59 -8.26 -89.96
C GLU A 424 -15.84 -9.53 -89.08
N PHE A 425 -15.22 -9.65 -87.88
CA PHE A 425 -15.46 -10.74 -86.96
C PHE A 425 -16.86 -10.66 -86.33
N PHE A 426 -17.29 -9.50 -85.89
CA PHE A 426 -18.62 -9.31 -85.28
C PHE A 426 -19.77 -9.19 -86.32
N SER A 427 -19.52 -9.07 -87.66
CA SER A 427 -20.52 -9.04 -88.67
C SER A 427 -20.87 -10.42 -89.27
N LYS A 428 -20.27 -11.46 -88.76
CA LYS A 428 -20.47 -12.88 -89.23
C LYS A 428 -21.37 -13.70 -88.30
N GLU A 429 -22.03 -13.08 -87.31
CA GLU A 429 -23.19 -13.61 -86.59
C GLU A 429 -24.43 -12.82 -86.95
#